data_ab5c931b2b42c747d510abb896a09c1e
#
_entry.id   ab5c931b2b42c747d510abb896a09c1e
#
_cell.length_a   1.000
_cell.length_b   1.000
_cell.length_c   1.000
_cell.angle_alpha   90.00
_cell.angle_beta   90.00
_cell.angle_gamma   90.00
#
_symmetry.space_group_name_H-M   'P 1'
#
loop_
_entity.id
_entity.type
_entity.pdbx_description
1 polymer ?
#
loop_
_entity_poly.entity_id
_entity_poly.type
_entity_poly.pdbx_seq_one_letter_code
_entity_poly.pdbx_strand_id
1 'polypeptide(L)'
;MAVYDCRTYSGLNFTLSSDAKGNIMREFWFAATLSMTLAATATFGACPPALAQDEADQKLGKVHFATTCNEVAQRRFDRAMRYQHSFWYAESKEIYEEAIKADANCAIAYWGIALSLLNNPHGAIPAPNLPLGLSAIEKAKEIGANSERERDYIDALSVMYVDYDKLPQQARVQSYLKKMETLAAKYPDDDEAQIFYAITLNVAASPADKTYANQLKGAAILEPIWQRQPMHPGVAHYLIHLYDYPPIAAKGLTAALRYSKIAPQAPHAQHMPSHIFTRVGYWKESIAANLASARAAEASHEAGEHLHADDYMVYAYLQLGQDREARNVIDQIETITPGPDSFGGAFSRAAAPARYVMERGDWKGAAQLDIKPNNFPQVMAITYFARAIGAARSGNPSATRLDADKLTEIRDQLRAARNDYWAGQVDVQAQTANAWILYAGAKYDEALAAMSAAADAEDRTEKAPVTPGPLMPARELYGFMLLDRGMAKEALAAFEATKAKEPNRFNGYVGAAKAAQALGDTAAAKANYEKLLTLASGSDSDRPTLAAARTFVASN
;
A
#
# COMPACT_ATOMS: atom_id res chain seq x y z
N MET A 1 -10.38 13.12 47.78
CA MET A 1 -10.59 12.39 46.53
C MET A 1 -9.25 11.85 46.10
N ALA A 2 -9.00 10.57 46.33
CA ALA A 2 -7.72 9.94 46.00
C ALA A 2 -7.75 9.48 44.54
N VAL A 3 -6.86 10.02 43.73
CA VAL A 3 -6.65 9.58 42.35
C VAL A 3 -5.78 8.33 42.41
N TYR A 4 -6.34 7.17 42.11
CA TYR A 4 -5.55 5.94 41.97
C TYR A 4 -4.91 5.90 40.59
N ASP A 5 -3.58 5.90 40.58
CA ASP A 5 -2.73 5.76 39.41
C ASP A 5 -2.69 4.29 38.95
N CYS A 6 -3.17 3.98 37.77
CA CYS A 6 -3.21 2.63 37.16
C CYS A 6 -1.84 2.11 36.70
N ARG A 7 -0.71 2.75 37.05
CA ARG A 7 0.60 2.42 36.50
C ARG A 7 1.45 1.39 37.22
N THR A 8 0.97 0.78 38.28
CA THR A 8 1.80 -0.13 39.09
C THR A 8 1.24 -1.54 39.19
N TYR A 9 1.22 -2.30 38.12
CA TYR A 9 1.24 -3.76 38.18
C TYR A 9 1.70 -4.37 36.82
N SER A 10 3.00 -4.26 36.54
CA SER A 10 3.71 -5.13 35.61
C SER A 10 4.95 -5.66 36.31
N GLY A 11 4.89 -6.87 36.82
CA GLY A 11 6.07 -7.52 37.38
C GLY A 11 5.77 -8.64 38.36
N LEU A 12 5.29 -9.75 37.89
CA LEU A 12 5.44 -11.05 38.57
C LEU A 12 5.78 -12.12 37.53
N ASN A 13 7.07 -12.39 37.39
CA ASN A 13 7.61 -13.53 36.68
C ASN A 13 7.35 -14.79 37.51
N PHE A 14 6.56 -15.73 37.00
CA PHE A 14 6.50 -17.09 37.50
C PHE A 14 7.44 -17.95 36.67
N THR A 15 8.56 -18.36 37.25
CA THR A 15 9.38 -19.47 36.77
C THR A 15 8.75 -20.78 37.23
N LEU A 16 8.32 -21.63 36.32
CA LEU A 16 7.98 -23.04 36.58
C LEU A 16 9.26 -23.86 36.49
N SER A 17 9.66 -24.39 37.63
CA SER A 17 10.66 -25.46 37.74
C SER A 17 9.97 -26.82 37.50
N SER A 18 10.48 -27.60 36.54
CA SER A 18 10.19 -29.02 36.40
C SER A 18 11.05 -29.80 37.35
N ASP A 19 10.47 -30.69 38.18
CA ASP A 19 11.02 -32.05 38.33
C ASP A 19 10.14 -32.95 39.21
N ALA A 20 10.16 -34.21 38.76
CA ALA A 20 10.11 -35.49 39.50
C ALA A 20 8.77 -36.17 39.84
N LYS A 21 8.70 -37.31 39.18
CA LYS A 21 7.86 -38.49 39.36
C LYS A 21 7.78 -39.04 40.79
N GLY A 22 6.64 -39.70 41.10
CA GLY A 22 6.59 -40.71 42.17
C GLY A 22 5.17 -41.08 42.63
N ASN A 23 4.77 -42.31 42.33
CA ASN A 23 3.60 -43.03 42.81
C ASN A 23 3.43 -43.04 44.34
N ILE A 24 2.19 -43.12 44.88
CA ILE A 24 1.63 -44.30 45.57
C ILE A 24 0.33 -43.94 46.30
N MET A 25 -0.64 -44.87 46.23
CA MET A 25 -1.96 -44.91 46.86
C MET A 25 -1.92 -44.94 48.41
N ARG A 26 -2.99 -44.45 49.07
CA ARG A 26 -3.90 -45.12 50.01
C ARG A 26 -4.48 -44.24 51.14
N GLU A 27 -5.78 -44.26 51.18
CA GLU A 27 -6.75 -44.45 52.29
C GLU A 27 -6.87 -43.41 53.44
N PHE A 28 -8.10 -42.92 53.51
CA PHE A 28 -9.01 -42.67 54.66
C PHE A 28 -8.46 -42.06 55.97
N TRP A 29 -9.08 -40.97 56.47
CA TRP A 29 -9.99 -40.92 57.60
C TRP A 29 -10.53 -39.49 57.84
N PHE A 30 -11.80 -39.43 58.33
CA PHE A 30 -12.59 -38.26 58.70
C PHE A 30 -11.97 -37.45 59.85
N ALA A 31 -11.98 -36.10 59.72
CA ALA A 31 -12.09 -35.17 60.85
C ALA A 31 -12.75 -33.88 60.37
N ALA A 32 -13.94 -33.60 60.90
CA ALA A 32 -14.64 -32.35 60.67
C ALA A 32 -13.99 -31.22 61.49
N THR A 33 -13.47 -30.22 60.84
CA THR A 33 -13.14 -28.94 61.47
C THR A 33 -13.81 -27.81 60.69
N LEU A 34 -14.66 -27.09 61.44
CA LEU A 34 -15.41 -25.93 60.99
C LEU A 34 -14.43 -24.78 60.76
N SER A 35 -14.09 -24.51 59.50
CA SER A 35 -13.28 -23.34 59.12
C SER A 35 -14.20 -22.32 58.45
N MET A 36 -14.42 -21.19 59.12
CA MET A 36 -15.00 -19.99 58.54
C MET A 36 -14.09 -19.52 57.40
N THR A 37 -14.50 -19.75 56.17
CA THR A 37 -13.91 -19.10 54.98
C THR A 37 -14.47 -17.70 54.87
N LEU A 38 -13.69 -16.68 55.22
CA LEU A 38 -13.91 -15.31 54.76
C LEU A 38 -13.71 -15.31 53.23
N ALA A 39 -14.81 -15.29 52.50
CA ALA A 39 -14.77 -15.03 51.05
C ALA A 39 -14.46 -13.52 50.84
N ALA A 40 -13.20 -13.21 50.66
CA ALA A 40 -12.81 -11.93 50.09
C ALA A 40 -13.22 -11.94 48.61
N THR A 41 -14.37 -11.39 48.30
CA THR A 41 -14.73 -11.05 46.91
C THR A 41 -13.81 -9.94 46.44
N ALA A 42 -12.70 -10.29 45.76
CA ALA A 42 -11.95 -9.36 44.96
C ALA A 42 -12.86 -8.91 43.82
N THR A 43 -13.51 -7.78 43.99
CA THR A 43 -14.11 -7.05 42.88
C THR A 43 -12.95 -6.57 41.98
N PHE A 44 -12.66 -7.31 40.94
CA PHE A 44 -11.89 -6.76 39.81
C PHE A 44 -12.70 -5.56 39.34
N GLY A 45 -12.26 -4.36 39.69
CA GLY A 45 -12.79 -3.13 39.12
C GLY A 45 -12.47 -3.13 37.64
N ALA A 46 -13.42 -3.51 36.80
CA ALA A 46 -13.35 -3.27 35.39
C ALA A 46 -13.12 -1.76 35.19
N CYS A 47 -12.03 -1.37 34.58
CA CYS A 47 -11.80 0.01 34.16
C CYS A 47 -13.05 0.47 33.38
N PRO A 48 -13.62 1.64 33.66
CA PRO A 48 -14.82 2.07 32.95
C PRO A 48 -14.51 2.11 31.45
N PRO A 49 -15.41 1.64 30.58
CA PRO A 49 -15.16 1.52 29.14
C PRO A 49 -14.69 2.83 28.47
N ALA A 50 -15.04 3.99 29.03
CA ALA A 50 -14.58 5.29 28.56
C ALA A 50 -13.07 5.53 28.73
N LEU A 51 -12.45 5.03 29.82
CA LEU A 51 -11.00 5.21 30.04
C LEU A 51 -10.17 4.27 29.16
N ALA A 52 -10.66 3.05 28.90
CA ALA A 52 -10.01 2.11 27.99
C ALA A 52 -10.07 2.60 26.53
N GLN A 53 -11.15 3.30 26.17
CA GLN A 53 -11.35 3.87 24.85
C GLN A 53 -10.46 5.11 24.61
N ASP A 54 -10.27 5.96 25.63
CA ASP A 54 -9.34 7.11 25.57
C ASP A 54 -7.87 6.67 25.42
N GLU A 55 -7.46 5.56 26.03
CA GLU A 55 -6.10 5.02 25.85
C GLU A 55 -5.88 4.43 24.45
N ALA A 56 -6.88 3.76 23.89
CA ALA A 56 -6.83 3.27 22.52
C ALA A 56 -6.75 4.43 21.52
N ASP A 57 -7.53 5.48 21.76
CA ASP A 57 -7.57 6.68 20.91
C ASP A 57 -6.26 7.49 20.90
N GLN A 58 -5.47 7.47 21.98
CA GLN A 58 -4.15 8.11 22.04
C GLN A 58 -3.13 7.43 21.11
N LYS A 59 -3.38 6.18 20.67
CA LYS A 59 -2.52 5.43 19.75
C LYS A 59 -2.80 5.71 18.27
N LEU A 60 -3.60 6.73 17.95
CA LEU A 60 -3.85 7.22 16.59
C LEU A 60 -3.34 8.66 16.36
N GLY A 61 -2.45 9.14 17.23
CA GLY A 61 -1.90 10.48 17.15
C GLY A 61 -2.83 11.55 17.73
N LYS A 62 -2.67 12.81 17.27
CA LYS A 62 -3.42 13.97 17.78
C LYS A 62 -3.94 14.79 16.62
N VAL A 63 -5.24 15.08 16.63
CA VAL A 63 -5.92 15.97 15.68
C VAL A 63 -6.87 16.85 16.49
N HIS A 64 -6.96 18.10 16.13
CA HIS A 64 -7.99 19.01 16.62
C HIS A 64 -8.53 19.85 15.45
N PHE A 65 -9.77 19.58 15.09
CA PHE A 65 -10.52 20.35 14.11
C PHE A 65 -11.63 21.13 14.85
N ALA A 66 -11.42 22.42 15.10
CA ALA A 66 -12.38 23.23 15.83
C ALA A 66 -13.74 23.25 15.13
N THR A 67 -14.81 22.95 15.87
CA THR A 67 -16.19 22.95 15.39
C THR A 67 -17.07 23.87 16.22
N THR A 68 -18.27 24.19 15.71
CA THR A 68 -19.31 24.89 16.48
C THR A 68 -20.26 23.96 17.23
N CYS A 69 -19.95 22.68 17.25
CA CYS A 69 -20.71 21.65 17.96
C CYS A 69 -20.47 21.71 19.48
N ASN A 70 -21.32 21.05 20.28
CA ASN A 70 -21.10 20.96 21.72
C ASN A 70 -19.81 20.17 22.06
N GLU A 71 -19.32 20.30 23.30
CA GLU A 71 -18.06 19.70 23.71
C GLU A 71 -17.97 18.18 23.54
N VAL A 72 -19.09 17.46 23.69
CA VAL A 72 -19.13 16.01 23.53
C VAL A 72 -18.97 15.65 22.05
N ALA A 73 -19.69 16.34 21.18
CA ALA A 73 -19.60 16.16 19.73
C ALA A 73 -18.20 16.58 19.21
N GLN A 74 -17.62 17.68 19.75
CA GLN A 74 -16.26 18.12 19.42
C GLN A 74 -15.22 17.01 19.70
N ARG A 75 -15.22 16.41 20.88
CA ARG A 75 -14.29 15.32 21.20
C ARG A 75 -14.44 14.12 20.28
N ARG A 76 -15.68 13.75 19.93
CA ARG A 76 -15.96 12.67 18.97
C ARG A 76 -15.53 13.03 17.57
N PHE A 77 -15.73 14.28 17.16
CA PHE A 77 -15.26 14.77 15.86
C PHE A 77 -13.73 14.68 15.74
N ASP A 78 -12.99 15.16 16.73
CA ASP A 78 -11.53 15.06 16.76
C ASP A 78 -11.06 13.59 16.74
N ARG A 79 -11.79 12.71 17.41
CA ARG A 79 -11.55 11.26 17.35
C ARG A 79 -11.78 10.72 15.93
N ALA A 80 -12.91 11.02 15.30
CA ALA A 80 -13.21 10.60 13.94
C ALA A 80 -12.15 11.06 12.93
N MET A 81 -11.66 12.30 13.08
CA MET A 81 -10.60 12.85 12.24
C MET A 81 -9.29 12.04 12.33
N ARG A 82 -8.92 11.51 13.49
CA ARG A 82 -7.73 10.64 13.62
C ARG A 82 -7.86 9.36 12.79
N TYR A 83 -9.05 8.73 12.82
CA TYR A 83 -9.37 7.57 11.99
C TYR A 83 -9.40 7.95 10.51
N GLN A 84 -10.01 9.08 10.15
CA GLN A 84 -10.08 9.61 8.78
C GLN A 84 -8.68 9.80 8.17
N HIS A 85 -7.76 10.42 8.91
CA HIS A 85 -6.40 10.64 8.46
C HIS A 85 -5.54 9.37 8.41
N SER A 86 -5.97 8.31 9.09
CA SER A 86 -5.32 6.99 9.05
C SER A 86 -5.98 6.05 8.03
N PHE A 87 -6.89 6.55 7.19
CA PHE A 87 -7.67 5.81 6.17
C PHE A 87 -8.55 4.70 6.76
N TRP A 88 -8.93 4.85 8.00
CA TRP A 88 -9.84 3.95 8.70
C TRP A 88 -11.28 4.49 8.62
N TYR A 89 -11.85 4.41 7.41
CA TYR A 89 -13.04 5.16 7.00
C TYR A 89 -14.35 4.66 7.62
N ALA A 90 -14.50 3.34 7.80
CA ALA A 90 -15.72 2.76 8.38
C ALA A 90 -15.89 3.23 9.82
N GLU A 91 -14.84 3.10 10.62
CA GLU A 91 -14.82 3.54 12.03
C GLU A 91 -14.93 5.06 12.13
N SER A 92 -14.26 5.81 11.24
CA SER A 92 -14.39 7.26 11.19
C SER A 92 -15.85 7.69 11.00
N LYS A 93 -16.56 7.07 10.05
CA LYS A 93 -17.98 7.32 9.79
C LYS A 93 -18.84 7.03 11.01
N GLU A 94 -18.67 5.89 11.66
CA GLU A 94 -19.41 5.52 12.87
C GLU A 94 -19.22 6.54 14.00
N ILE A 95 -17.99 7.05 14.17
CA ILE A 95 -17.68 8.05 15.21
C ILE A 95 -18.29 9.41 14.86
N TYR A 96 -18.36 9.81 13.57
CA TYR A 96 -19.12 11.00 13.17
C TYR A 96 -20.63 10.84 13.45
N GLU A 97 -21.20 9.66 13.24
CA GLU A 97 -22.59 9.36 13.63
C GLU A 97 -22.81 9.48 15.15
N GLU A 98 -21.80 9.09 15.95
CA GLU A 98 -21.83 9.33 17.41
C GLU A 98 -21.77 10.83 17.74
N ALA A 99 -21.00 11.63 16.99
CA ALA A 99 -20.97 13.09 17.19
C ALA A 99 -22.35 13.71 16.91
N ILE A 100 -23.05 13.27 15.87
CA ILE A 100 -24.43 13.68 15.56
C ILE A 100 -25.41 13.27 16.68
N LYS A 101 -25.26 12.07 17.25
CA LYS A 101 -26.09 11.63 18.40
C LYS A 101 -25.86 12.50 19.63
N ALA A 102 -24.65 13.07 19.81
CA ALA A 102 -24.32 13.97 20.91
C ALA A 102 -24.80 15.40 20.65
N ASP A 103 -24.87 15.83 19.39
CA ASP A 103 -25.33 17.15 18.97
C ASP A 103 -26.00 17.06 17.59
N ALA A 104 -27.32 17.03 17.57
CA ALA A 104 -28.10 16.93 16.32
C ALA A 104 -27.92 18.15 15.39
N ASN A 105 -27.41 19.28 15.90
CA ASN A 105 -27.14 20.49 15.13
C ASN A 105 -25.70 20.58 14.62
N CYS A 106 -24.88 19.56 14.86
CA CYS A 106 -23.49 19.49 14.40
C CYS A 106 -23.41 19.21 12.89
N ALA A 107 -23.68 20.21 12.07
CA ALA A 107 -23.74 20.08 10.61
C ALA A 107 -22.43 19.55 10.02
N ILE A 108 -21.29 19.97 10.58
CA ILE A 108 -19.97 19.55 10.08
C ILE A 108 -19.70 18.05 10.26
N ALA A 109 -20.41 17.37 11.19
CA ALA A 109 -20.28 15.92 11.33
C ALA A 109 -20.86 15.16 10.13
N TYR A 110 -21.87 15.69 9.46
CA TYR A 110 -22.37 15.13 8.20
C TYR A 110 -21.37 15.32 7.04
N TRP A 111 -20.59 16.42 7.03
CA TRP A 111 -19.44 16.57 6.15
C TRP A 111 -18.41 15.44 6.40
N GLY A 112 -18.12 15.13 7.68
CA GLY A 112 -17.24 14.04 8.04
C GLY A 112 -17.72 12.67 7.54
N ILE A 113 -19.03 12.39 7.63
CA ILE A 113 -19.64 11.19 7.05
C ILE A 113 -19.43 11.17 5.52
N ALA A 114 -19.72 12.27 4.84
CA ALA A 114 -19.50 12.37 3.39
C ALA A 114 -18.03 12.17 3.03
N LEU A 115 -17.10 12.76 3.80
CA LEU A 115 -15.66 12.60 3.60
C LEU A 115 -15.23 11.13 3.73
N SER A 116 -15.72 10.42 4.76
CA SER A 116 -15.45 8.99 4.98
C SER A 116 -15.99 8.13 3.83
N LEU A 117 -17.15 8.47 3.27
CA LEU A 117 -17.77 7.75 2.15
C LEU A 117 -17.01 7.90 0.82
N LEU A 118 -16.09 8.88 0.67
CA LEU A 118 -15.16 8.92 -0.48
C LEU A 118 -14.21 7.72 -0.48
N ASN A 119 -13.96 7.14 0.70
CA ASN A 119 -13.01 6.04 0.88
C ASN A 119 -11.58 6.45 0.47
N ASN A 120 -10.73 5.52 0.06
CA ASN A 120 -9.35 5.80 -0.32
C ASN A 120 -9.30 6.79 -1.50
N PRO A 121 -8.70 7.99 -1.32
CA PRO A 121 -8.72 9.04 -2.34
C PRO A 121 -7.93 8.69 -3.60
N HIS A 122 -7.06 7.68 -3.53
CA HIS A 122 -6.30 7.17 -4.68
C HIS A 122 -7.05 6.09 -5.47
N GLY A 123 -8.25 5.71 -5.04
CA GLY A 123 -9.11 4.70 -5.67
C GLY A 123 -10.38 5.26 -6.30
N ALA A 124 -11.18 4.34 -6.85
CA ALA A 124 -12.54 4.66 -7.27
C ALA A 124 -13.45 4.76 -6.04
N ILE A 125 -14.29 5.78 -5.99
CA ILE A 125 -15.33 5.90 -4.96
C ILE A 125 -16.33 4.75 -5.19
N PRO A 126 -16.64 3.92 -4.17
CA PRO A 126 -17.62 2.86 -4.31
C PRO A 126 -18.97 3.42 -4.77
N ALA A 127 -19.56 2.85 -5.81
CA ALA A 127 -20.79 3.36 -6.41
C ALA A 127 -21.96 3.51 -5.40
N PRO A 128 -22.17 2.58 -4.44
CA PRO A 128 -23.21 2.74 -3.40
C PRO A 128 -22.97 3.94 -2.47
N ASN A 129 -21.73 4.40 -2.32
CA ASN A 129 -21.39 5.52 -1.44
C ASN A 129 -21.76 6.89 -2.03
N LEU A 130 -21.88 6.99 -3.35
CA LEU A 130 -22.14 8.27 -4.02
C LEU A 130 -23.49 8.89 -3.61
N PRO A 131 -24.64 8.18 -3.70
CA PRO A 131 -25.91 8.74 -3.22
C PRO A 131 -25.94 8.98 -1.71
N LEU A 132 -25.25 8.14 -0.92
CA LEU A 132 -25.18 8.30 0.54
C LEU A 132 -24.39 9.57 0.92
N GLY A 133 -23.27 9.81 0.25
CA GLY A 133 -22.47 11.01 0.48
C GLY A 133 -23.18 12.28 0.04
N LEU A 134 -23.91 12.24 -1.09
CA LEU A 134 -24.76 13.36 -1.52
C LEU A 134 -25.81 13.68 -0.44
N SER A 135 -26.52 12.66 0.06
CA SER A 135 -27.52 12.83 1.12
C SER A 135 -26.91 13.44 2.40
N ALA A 136 -25.70 13.01 2.77
CA ALA A 136 -24.99 13.58 3.93
C ALA A 136 -24.66 15.07 3.71
N ILE A 137 -24.16 15.45 2.54
CA ILE A 137 -23.91 16.87 2.19
C ILE A 137 -25.20 17.71 2.20
N GLU A 138 -26.27 17.19 1.63
CA GLU A 138 -27.59 17.88 1.64
C GLU A 138 -28.09 18.07 3.08
N LYS A 139 -27.93 17.06 3.93
CA LYS A 139 -28.32 17.16 5.34
C LYS A 139 -27.47 18.18 6.11
N ALA A 140 -26.15 18.23 5.85
CA ALA A 140 -25.29 19.26 6.43
C ALA A 140 -25.74 20.69 6.03
N LYS A 141 -26.15 20.88 4.78
CA LYS A 141 -26.65 22.15 4.27
C LYS A 141 -28.03 22.52 4.83
N GLU A 142 -28.92 21.52 5.00
CA GLU A 142 -30.26 21.69 5.60
C GLU A 142 -30.17 22.17 7.06
N ILE A 143 -29.30 21.53 7.86
CA ILE A 143 -29.08 21.92 9.27
C ILE A 143 -28.47 23.32 9.34
N GLY A 144 -27.52 23.61 8.45
CA GLY A 144 -26.81 24.88 8.39
C GLY A 144 -25.72 24.99 9.45
N ALA A 145 -24.48 25.00 9.05
CA ALA A 145 -23.35 25.17 9.97
C ALA A 145 -23.28 26.63 10.52
N ASN A 146 -22.96 26.75 11.80
CA ASN A 146 -22.97 28.05 12.51
C ASN A 146 -21.80 28.95 12.10
N SER A 147 -20.64 28.40 11.67
CA SER A 147 -19.50 29.18 11.20
C SER A 147 -19.41 29.22 9.67
N GLU A 148 -18.88 30.32 9.13
CA GLU A 148 -18.58 30.44 7.71
C GLU A 148 -17.54 29.38 7.29
N ARG A 149 -16.54 29.14 8.11
CA ARG A 149 -15.51 28.13 7.89
C ARG A 149 -16.12 26.73 7.66
N GLU A 150 -17.01 26.28 8.52
CA GLU A 150 -17.67 24.97 8.37
C GLU A 150 -18.53 24.90 7.10
N ARG A 151 -19.24 25.98 6.75
CA ARG A 151 -20.00 26.05 5.50
C ARG A 151 -19.11 25.91 4.28
N ASP A 152 -17.94 26.56 4.30
CA ASP A 152 -16.97 26.49 3.20
C ASP A 152 -16.39 25.08 3.03
N TYR A 153 -16.14 24.33 4.12
CA TYR A 153 -15.75 22.92 4.05
C TYR A 153 -16.84 22.03 3.44
N ILE A 154 -18.10 22.23 3.85
CA ILE A 154 -19.25 21.50 3.31
C ILE A 154 -19.40 21.79 1.82
N ASP A 155 -19.31 23.07 1.42
CA ASP A 155 -19.40 23.47 0.02
C ASP A 155 -18.23 22.97 -0.82
N ALA A 156 -17.01 22.96 -0.27
CA ALA A 156 -15.86 22.41 -0.97
C ALA A 156 -16.04 20.93 -1.29
N LEU A 157 -16.47 20.13 -0.30
CA LEU A 157 -16.65 18.69 -0.49
C LEU A 157 -17.86 18.35 -1.38
N SER A 158 -18.87 19.23 -1.42
CA SER A 158 -20.11 18.97 -2.17
C SER A 158 -19.86 18.67 -3.65
N VAL A 159 -18.82 19.25 -4.27
CA VAL A 159 -18.49 19.02 -5.70
C VAL A 159 -18.06 17.59 -6.02
N MET A 160 -17.69 16.82 -4.99
CA MET A 160 -17.38 15.39 -5.16
C MET A 160 -18.65 14.55 -5.36
N TYR A 161 -19.83 15.06 -4.99
CA TYR A 161 -21.09 14.34 -4.97
C TYR A 161 -22.14 14.90 -5.93
N VAL A 162 -22.16 16.23 -6.12
CA VAL A 162 -23.10 16.86 -7.07
C VAL A 162 -22.79 16.36 -8.50
N ASP A 163 -23.84 16.00 -9.23
CA ASP A 163 -23.75 15.48 -10.60
C ASP A 163 -22.81 14.26 -10.76
N TYR A 164 -22.68 13.41 -9.73
CA TYR A 164 -21.82 12.24 -9.76
C TYR A 164 -22.20 11.24 -10.86
N ASP A 165 -23.44 11.22 -11.30
CA ASP A 165 -23.99 10.43 -12.38
C ASP A 165 -23.69 11.00 -13.79
N LYS A 166 -23.32 12.29 -13.87
CA LYS A 166 -23.03 13.00 -15.13
C LYS A 166 -21.54 13.27 -15.34
N LEU A 167 -20.82 13.52 -14.26
CA LEU A 167 -19.41 13.90 -14.30
C LEU A 167 -18.49 12.75 -13.89
N PRO A 168 -17.43 12.46 -14.67
CA PRO A 168 -16.44 11.47 -14.27
C PRO A 168 -15.74 11.89 -12.97
N GLN A 169 -15.31 10.90 -12.17
CA GLN A 169 -14.65 11.15 -10.88
C GLN A 169 -13.47 12.13 -11.01
N GLN A 170 -12.65 11.98 -12.05
CA GLN A 170 -11.48 12.85 -12.25
C GLN A 170 -11.87 14.33 -12.43
N ALA A 171 -12.96 14.63 -13.11
CA ALA A 171 -13.45 16.02 -13.26
C ALA A 171 -13.93 16.58 -11.91
N ARG A 172 -14.57 15.75 -11.07
CA ARG A 172 -15.01 16.12 -9.73
C ARG A 172 -13.80 16.38 -8.80
N VAL A 173 -12.77 15.54 -8.88
CA VAL A 173 -11.49 15.74 -8.16
C VAL A 173 -10.82 17.06 -8.55
N GLN A 174 -10.79 17.42 -9.84
CA GLN A 174 -10.24 18.71 -10.29
C GLN A 174 -11.07 19.90 -9.75
N SER A 175 -12.39 19.75 -9.68
CA SER A 175 -13.27 20.75 -9.08
C SER A 175 -13.02 20.88 -7.57
N TYR A 176 -12.83 19.75 -6.89
CA TYR A 176 -12.51 19.72 -5.46
C TYR A 176 -11.14 20.36 -5.18
N LEU A 177 -10.14 20.11 -6.01
CA LEU A 177 -8.83 20.77 -5.90
C LEU A 177 -8.96 22.30 -5.91
N LYS A 178 -9.74 22.85 -6.85
CA LYS A 178 -9.97 24.30 -6.92
C LYS A 178 -10.69 24.85 -5.68
N LYS A 179 -11.66 24.11 -5.16
CA LYS A 179 -12.37 24.47 -3.93
C LYS A 179 -11.44 24.44 -2.72
N MET A 180 -10.61 23.41 -2.59
CA MET A 180 -9.63 23.30 -1.51
C MET A 180 -8.53 24.36 -1.60
N GLU A 181 -8.08 24.74 -2.80
CA GLU A 181 -7.16 25.86 -3.00
C GLU A 181 -7.77 27.18 -2.50
N THR A 182 -9.04 27.44 -2.84
CA THR A 182 -9.76 28.63 -2.37
C THR A 182 -9.93 28.63 -0.86
N LEU A 183 -10.29 27.48 -0.27
CA LEU A 183 -10.48 27.32 1.17
C LEU A 183 -9.17 27.53 1.92
N ALA A 184 -8.08 26.89 1.48
CA ALA A 184 -6.77 27.04 2.08
C ALA A 184 -6.23 28.48 1.99
N ALA A 185 -6.52 29.18 0.89
CA ALA A 185 -6.15 30.60 0.74
C ALA A 185 -6.99 31.52 1.65
N LYS A 186 -8.28 31.20 1.86
CA LYS A 186 -9.18 31.97 2.74
C LYS A 186 -8.82 31.78 4.22
N TYR A 187 -8.35 30.58 4.60
CA TYR A 187 -8.00 30.21 5.97
C TYR A 187 -6.53 29.77 6.06
N PRO A 188 -5.55 30.68 5.92
CA PRO A 188 -4.14 30.33 5.83
C PRO A 188 -3.60 29.72 7.15
N ASP A 189 -4.22 30.01 8.28
CA ASP A 189 -3.84 29.50 9.61
C ASP A 189 -4.62 28.23 10.00
N ASP A 190 -5.49 27.75 9.14
CA ASP A 190 -6.23 26.49 9.32
C ASP A 190 -5.41 25.31 8.79
N ASP A 191 -4.68 24.65 9.69
CA ASP A 191 -3.83 23.52 9.34
C ASP A 191 -4.60 22.39 8.63
N GLU A 192 -5.85 22.11 9.02
CA GLU A 192 -6.66 21.07 8.37
C GLU A 192 -7.02 21.44 6.92
N ALA A 193 -7.31 22.72 6.64
CA ALA A 193 -7.53 23.18 5.27
C ALA A 193 -6.28 22.99 4.40
N GLN A 194 -5.12 23.29 4.96
CA GLN A 194 -3.83 23.08 4.29
C GLN A 194 -3.54 21.59 4.08
N ILE A 195 -3.80 20.73 5.08
CA ILE A 195 -3.60 19.28 5.01
C ILE A 195 -4.49 18.65 3.93
N PHE A 196 -5.78 18.98 3.90
CA PHE A 196 -6.69 18.46 2.87
C PHE A 196 -6.37 19.02 1.48
N TYR A 197 -5.92 20.27 1.38
CA TYR A 197 -5.45 20.82 0.11
C TYR A 197 -4.22 20.04 -0.40
N ALA A 198 -3.26 19.76 0.47
CA ALA A 198 -2.03 19.04 0.11
C ALA A 198 -2.30 17.62 -0.40
N ILE A 199 -3.17 16.83 0.26
CA ILE A 199 -3.51 15.48 -0.25
C ILE A 199 -4.32 15.59 -1.55
N THR A 200 -5.18 16.59 -1.70
CA THR A 200 -5.95 16.78 -2.94
C THR A 200 -5.05 17.14 -4.11
N LEU A 201 -3.96 17.89 -3.90
CA LEU A 201 -2.93 18.14 -4.92
C LEU A 201 -2.33 16.83 -5.44
N ASN A 202 -2.02 15.89 -4.54
CA ASN A 202 -1.49 14.58 -4.92
C ASN A 202 -2.49 13.76 -5.74
N VAL A 203 -3.73 13.66 -5.26
CA VAL A 203 -4.79 12.88 -5.91
C VAL A 203 -5.17 13.45 -7.29
N ALA A 204 -5.12 14.76 -7.44
CA ALA A 204 -5.43 15.46 -8.69
C ALA A 204 -4.27 15.48 -9.70
N ALA A 205 -3.05 15.06 -9.28
CA ALA A 205 -1.88 15.09 -10.14
C ALA A 205 -2.01 14.12 -11.32
N SER A 206 -1.54 14.54 -12.49
CA SER A 206 -1.45 13.66 -13.65
C SER A 206 -0.31 12.65 -13.46
N PRO A 207 -0.53 11.35 -13.66
CA PRO A 207 0.55 10.36 -13.62
C PRO A 207 1.59 10.55 -14.74
N ALA A 208 1.27 11.35 -15.75
CA ALA A 208 2.19 11.73 -16.82
C ALA A 208 3.05 12.97 -16.49
N ASP A 209 2.73 13.70 -15.40
CA ASP A 209 3.56 14.83 -14.96
C ASP A 209 4.81 14.34 -14.24
N LYS A 210 5.96 14.40 -14.92
CA LYS A 210 7.26 14.02 -14.37
C LYS A 210 8.00 15.20 -13.71
N THR A 211 7.37 16.37 -13.60
CA THR A 211 7.90 17.48 -12.78
C THR A 211 7.54 17.34 -11.31
N TYR A 212 6.51 16.53 -11.01
CA TYR A 212 5.97 16.33 -9.66
C TYR A 212 5.55 17.65 -8.98
N ALA A 213 5.09 18.63 -9.77
CA ALA A 213 4.81 19.99 -9.29
C ALA A 213 3.76 19.99 -8.17
N ASN A 214 2.65 19.24 -8.34
CA ASN A 214 1.61 19.14 -7.33
C ASN A 214 2.12 18.45 -6.05
N GLN A 215 2.89 17.39 -6.19
CA GLN A 215 3.45 16.63 -5.08
C GLN A 215 4.42 17.49 -4.26
N LEU A 216 5.31 18.20 -4.93
CA LEU A 216 6.27 19.10 -4.27
C LEU A 216 5.57 20.30 -3.62
N LYS A 217 4.52 20.86 -4.26
CA LYS A 217 3.70 21.93 -3.67
C LYS A 217 3.00 21.43 -2.40
N GLY A 218 2.38 20.24 -2.44
CA GLY A 218 1.72 19.65 -1.28
C GLY A 218 2.70 19.38 -0.13
N ALA A 219 3.87 18.84 -0.43
CA ALA A 219 4.91 18.60 0.57
C ALA A 219 5.41 19.90 1.21
N ALA A 220 5.63 20.96 0.42
CA ALA A 220 6.02 22.27 0.93
C ALA A 220 4.97 22.89 1.87
N ILE A 221 3.70 22.56 1.70
CA ILE A 221 2.62 22.95 2.62
C ILE A 221 2.71 22.15 3.92
N LEU A 222 2.93 20.83 3.84
CA LEU A 222 2.88 19.94 5.01
C LEU A 222 4.13 19.98 5.90
N GLU A 223 5.31 20.21 5.34
CA GLU A 223 6.56 20.20 6.12
C GLU A 223 6.58 21.20 7.29
N PRO A 224 6.15 22.49 7.13
CA PRO A 224 6.03 23.42 8.25
C PRO A 224 4.97 23.00 9.27
N ILE A 225 3.85 22.40 8.82
CA ILE A 225 2.80 21.90 9.72
C ILE A 225 3.36 20.76 10.57
N TRP A 226 4.16 19.88 9.99
CA TRP A 226 4.78 18.78 10.74
C TRP A 226 5.69 19.26 11.87
N GLN A 227 6.42 20.34 11.68
CA GLN A 227 7.28 20.88 12.74
C GLN A 227 6.46 21.32 13.97
N ARG A 228 5.26 21.89 13.79
CA ARG A 228 4.39 22.33 14.89
C ARG A 228 3.40 21.26 15.37
N GLN A 229 3.07 20.28 14.52
CA GLN A 229 2.15 19.18 14.83
C GLN A 229 2.78 17.80 14.56
N PRO A 230 3.87 17.42 15.25
CA PRO A 230 4.63 16.21 14.94
C PRO A 230 3.90 14.89 15.24
N MET A 231 2.76 14.96 15.94
CA MET A 231 1.91 13.81 16.27
C MET A 231 0.63 13.76 15.43
N HIS A 232 0.50 14.64 14.40
CA HIS A 232 -0.65 14.63 13.51
C HIS A 232 -0.54 13.48 12.49
N PRO A 233 -1.46 12.48 12.49
CA PRO A 233 -1.34 11.30 11.62
C PRO A 233 -1.39 11.67 10.14
N GLY A 234 -2.33 12.54 9.73
CA GLY A 234 -2.50 12.96 8.34
C GLY A 234 -1.27 13.64 7.74
N VAL A 235 -0.52 14.42 8.52
CA VAL A 235 0.68 15.11 8.01
C VAL A 235 1.76 14.11 7.61
N ALA A 236 2.12 13.19 8.52
CA ALA A 236 3.12 12.16 8.23
C ALA A 236 2.67 11.23 7.10
N HIS A 237 1.41 10.81 7.12
CA HIS A 237 0.78 9.96 6.11
C HIS A 237 0.84 10.58 4.71
N TYR A 238 0.36 11.82 4.60
CA TYR A 238 0.25 12.47 3.30
C TYR A 238 1.60 12.89 2.73
N LEU A 239 2.61 13.18 3.58
CA LEU A 239 3.99 13.34 3.13
C LEU A 239 4.54 12.06 2.49
N ILE A 240 4.19 10.87 3.00
CA ILE A 240 4.58 9.61 2.36
C ILE A 240 3.95 9.53 0.96
N HIS A 241 2.64 9.77 0.82
CA HIS A 241 1.98 9.76 -0.48
C HIS A 241 2.56 10.78 -1.46
N LEU A 242 2.88 12.00 -0.99
CA LEU A 242 3.45 13.06 -1.80
C LEU A 242 4.88 12.74 -2.28
N TYR A 243 5.61 11.92 -1.55
CA TYR A 243 6.97 11.53 -1.89
C TYR A 243 7.08 10.10 -2.48
N ASP A 244 5.98 9.34 -2.65
CA ASP A 244 6.00 7.98 -3.24
C ASP A 244 6.25 8.00 -4.77
N TYR A 245 7.29 8.73 -5.19
CA TYR A 245 7.72 8.84 -6.59
C TYR A 245 9.25 8.72 -6.68
N PRO A 246 9.81 7.94 -7.64
CA PRO A 246 11.22 7.57 -7.64
C PRO A 246 12.19 8.74 -7.45
N PRO A 247 12.07 9.88 -8.17
CA PRO A 247 13.08 10.96 -8.05
C PRO A 247 13.03 11.72 -6.71
N ILE A 248 11.94 11.64 -5.98
CA ILE A 248 11.72 12.43 -4.75
C ILE A 248 11.51 11.56 -3.51
N ALA A 249 11.48 10.24 -3.66
CA ALA A 249 11.16 9.30 -2.57
C ALA A 249 12.09 9.43 -1.34
N ALA A 250 13.36 9.69 -1.55
CA ALA A 250 14.30 9.85 -0.44
C ALA A 250 13.93 10.98 0.53
N LYS A 251 13.18 11.99 0.08
CA LYS A 251 12.68 13.09 0.94
C LYS A 251 11.61 12.58 1.94
N GLY A 252 10.90 11.50 1.60
CA GLY A 252 9.87 10.88 2.44
C GLY A 252 10.40 10.01 3.59
N LEU A 253 11.71 9.71 3.65
CA LEU A 253 12.27 8.80 4.65
C LEU A 253 11.97 9.20 6.09
N THR A 254 12.02 10.50 6.42
CA THR A 254 11.72 10.96 7.79
C THR A 254 10.26 10.69 8.16
N ALA A 255 9.32 10.92 7.24
CA ALA A 255 7.90 10.61 7.45
C ALA A 255 7.69 9.10 7.63
N ALA A 256 8.29 8.29 6.74
CA ALA A 256 8.23 6.83 6.79
C ALA A 256 8.73 6.27 8.14
N LEU A 257 9.85 6.74 8.66
CA LEU A 257 10.43 6.28 9.93
C LEU A 257 9.61 6.67 11.19
N ARG A 258 8.64 7.59 11.05
CA ARG A 258 7.88 8.12 12.19
C ARG A 258 6.40 7.76 12.19
N TYR A 259 5.76 7.60 11.02
CA TYR A 259 4.31 7.47 10.93
C TYR A 259 3.76 6.26 11.68
N SER A 260 4.38 5.10 11.57
CA SER A 260 3.97 3.88 12.30
C SER A 260 4.00 4.03 13.83
N LYS A 261 4.79 4.99 14.35
CA LYS A 261 4.85 5.31 15.78
C LYS A 261 3.78 6.31 16.20
N ILE A 262 3.25 7.11 15.27
CA ILE A 262 2.17 8.07 15.51
C ILE A 262 0.83 7.33 15.62
N ALA A 263 0.57 6.38 14.71
CA ALA A 263 -0.68 5.63 14.66
C ALA A 263 -0.43 4.09 14.66
N PRO A 264 0.15 3.53 15.75
CA PRO A 264 0.61 2.13 15.79
C PRO A 264 -0.51 1.09 15.71
N GLN A 265 -1.76 1.46 15.92
CA GLN A 265 -2.90 0.54 15.85
C GLN A 265 -3.51 0.43 14.45
N ALA A 266 -3.34 1.44 13.60
CA ALA A 266 -3.91 1.43 12.27
C ALA A 266 -3.07 0.55 11.32
N PRO A 267 -3.64 -0.51 10.70
CA PRO A 267 -2.92 -1.37 9.76
C PRO A 267 -2.28 -0.55 8.64
N HIS A 268 -3.03 0.36 8.05
CA HIS A 268 -2.56 1.23 6.99
C HIS A 268 -1.37 2.11 7.42
N ALA A 269 -1.37 2.64 8.65
CA ALA A 269 -0.25 3.43 9.18
C ALA A 269 1.03 2.61 9.38
N GLN A 270 0.90 1.32 9.67
CA GLN A 270 2.04 0.40 9.74
C GLN A 270 2.57 0.06 8.34
N HIS A 271 1.69 -0.05 7.34
CA HIS A 271 2.03 -0.33 5.95
C HIS A 271 2.72 0.84 5.24
N MET A 272 2.22 2.07 5.42
CA MET A 272 2.62 3.25 4.66
C MET A 272 4.13 3.54 4.57
N PRO A 273 4.94 3.31 5.62
CA PRO A 273 6.39 3.43 5.51
C PRO A 273 7.00 2.60 4.37
N SER A 274 6.42 1.44 4.07
CA SER A 274 6.91 0.54 3.03
C SER A 274 6.82 1.12 1.61
N HIS A 275 5.93 2.10 1.36
CA HIS A 275 5.90 2.83 0.10
C HIS A 275 7.25 3.50 -0.19
N ILE A 276 7.75 4.26 0.77
CA ILE A 276 9.05 4.94 0.64
C ILE A 276 10.20 3.93 0.68
N PHE A 277 10.17 2.96 1.60
CA PHE A 277 11.23 1.95 1.70
C PHE A 277 11.37 1.16 0.39
N THR A 278 10.28 0.80 -0.25
CA THR A 278 10.27 0.14 -1.56
C THR A 278 10.88 1.02 -2.64
N ARG A 279 10.53 2.33 -2.69
CA ARG A 279 11.10 3.27 -3.69
C ARG A 279 12.60 3.46 -3.56
N VAL A 280 13.13 3.39 -2.34
CA VAL A 280 14.57 3.55 -2.10
C VAL A 280 15.31 2.19 -1.99
N GLY A 281 14.61 1.07 -2.16
CA GLY A 281 15.17 -0.26 -2.13
C GLY A 281 15.59 -0.74 -0.73
N TYR A 282 14.91 -0.29 0.32
CA TYR A 282 15.11 -0.69 1.71
C TYR A 282 14.16 -1.86 2.04
N TRP A 283 14.52 -3.04 1.51
CA TRP A 283 13.64 -4.20 1.52
C TRP A 283 13.38 -4.78 2.92
N LYS A 284 14.37 -4.77 3.80
CA LYS A 284 14.22 -5.25 5.19
C LYS A 284 13.25 -4.38 5.99
N GLU A 285 13.35 -3.07 5.80
CA GLU A 285 12.46 -2.10 6.41
C GLU A 285 11.05 -2.20 5.85
N SER A 286 10.91 -2.44 4.54
CA SER A 286 9.62 -2.71 3.90
C SER A 286 8.97 -3.97 4.46
N ILE A 287 9.71 -5.06 4.61
CA ILE A 287 9.21 -6.30 5.24
C ILE A 287 8.78 -6.05 6.68
N ALA A 288 9.60 -5.37 7.48
CA ALA A 288 9.28 -5.10 8.88
C ALA A 288 8.00 -4.27 9.05
N ALA A 289 7.81 -3.24 8.21
CA ALA A 289 6.61 -2.42 8.18
C ALA A 289 5.36 -3.26 7.83
N ASN A 290 5.45 -4.09 6.80
CA ASN A 290 4.32 -4.90 6.35
C ASN A 290 4.01 -6.06 7.30
N LEU A 291 4.99 -6.66 7.98
CA LEU A 291 4.73 -7.61 9.06
C LEU A 291 3.96 -6.97 10.23
N ALA A 292 4.28 -5.71 10.57
CA ALA A 292 3.53 -4.98 11.59
C ALA A 292 2.11 -4.66 11.13
N SER A 293 1.94 -4.28 9.86
CA SER A 293 0.64 -4.02 9.23
C SER A 293 -0.23 -5.28 9.20
N ALA A 294 0.29 -6.40 8.73
CA ALA A 294 -0.44 -7.66 8.66
C ALA A 294 -0.96 -8.11 10.04
N ARG A 295 -0.14 -7.97 11.09
CA ARG A 295 -0.56 -8.26 12.49
C ARG A 295 -1.65 -7.31 12.98
N ALA A 296 -1.55 -6.03 12.66
CA ALA A 296 -2.57 -5.05 13.03
C ALA A 296 -3.88 -5.34 12.29
N ALA A 297 -3.81 -5.67 10.98
CA ALA A 297 -4.95 -6.03 10.15
C ALA A 297 -5.64 -7.33 10.61
N GLU A 298 -4.87 -8.32 11.06
CA GLU A 298 -5.42 -9.53 11.67
C GLU A 298 -6.18 -9.21 12.96
N ALA A 299 -5.62 -8.36 13.81
CA ALA A 299 -6.24 -7.95 15.07
C ALA A 299 -7.52 -7.12 14.88
N SER A 300 -7.63 -6.35 13.79
CA SER A 300 -8.82 -5.57 13.42
C SER A 300 -9.75 -6.25 12.42
N HIS A 301 -9.45 -7.49 12.01
CA HIS A 301 -10.21 -8.27 11.02
C HIS A 301 -10.30 -7.63 9.63
N GLU A 302 -9.26 -6.91 9.22
CA GLU A 302 -9.16 -6.22 7.93
C GLU A 302 -8.40 -7.06 6.89
N ALA A 303 -9.04 -8.09 6.37
CA ALA A 303 -8.45 -9.01 5.40
C ALA A 303 -7.86 -8.30 4.15
N GLY A 304 -8.44 -7.19 3.71
CA GLY A 304 -7.95 -6.40 2.58
C GLY A 304 -6.59 -5.76 2.84
N GLU A 305 -6.40 -5.14 4.02
CA GLU A 305 -5.14 -4.53 4.45
C GLU A 305 -4.06 -5.59 4.72
N HIS A 306 -4.44 -6.74 5.30
CA HIS A 306 -3.54 -7.87 5.48
C HIS A 306 -2.95 -8.33 4.15
N LEU A 307 -3.81 -8.64 3.18
CA LEU A 307 -3.39 -9.09 1.85
C LEU A 307 -2.56 -8.02 1.11
N HIS A 308 -2.89 -6.74 1.28
CA HIS A 308 -2.13 -5.65 0.68
C HIS A 308 -0.69 -5.58 1.23
N ALA A 309 -0.52 -5.73 2.54
CA ALA A 309 0.79 -5.85 3.17
C ALA A 309 1.57 -7.07 2.66
N ASP A 310 0.89 -8.19 2.44
CA ASP A 310 1.49 -9.44 1.95
C ASP A 310 2.10 -9.29 0.53
N ASP A 311 1.44 -8.59 -0.42
CA ASP A 311 2.02 -8.35 -1.77
C ASP A 311 3.34 -7.58 -1.68
N TYR A 312 3.41 -6.56 -0.80
CA TYR A 312 4.65 -5.81 -0.57
C TYR A 312 5.74 -6.69 0.07
N MET A 313 5.37 -7.59 1.00
CA MET A 313 6.32 -8.55 1.58
C MET A 313 6.86 -9.52 0.55
N VAL A 314 5.98 -10.11 -0.27
CA VAL A 314 6.42 -11.02 -1.37
C VAL A 314 7.39 -10.31 -2.30
N TYR A 315 7.07 -9.08 -2.72
CA TYR A 315 7.98 -8.30 -3.57
C TYR A 315 9.34 -8.08 -2.91
N ALA A 316 9.38 -7.63 -1.66
CA ALA A 316 10.61 -7.34 -0.94
C ALA A 316 11.47 -8.60 -0.68
N TYR A 317 10.84 -9.71 -0.29
CA TYR A 317 11.53 -10.99 -0.12
C TYR A 317 12.19 -11.47 -1.42
N LEU A 318 11.49 -11.33 -2.55
CA LEU A 318 12.03 -11.71 -3.87
C LEU A 318 13.24 -10.86 -4.27
N GLN A 319 13.28 -9.56 -3.88
CA GLN A 319 14.44 -8.70 -4.12
C GLN A 319 15.65 -9.07 -3.23
N LEU A 320 15.41 -9.66 -2.06
CA LEU A 320 16.46 -10.21 -1.19
C LEU A 320 16.88 -11.64 -1.55
N GLY A 321 16.24 -12.25 -2.56
CA GLY A 321 16.45 -13.67 -2.88
C GLY A 321 15.97 -14.60 -1.76
N GLN A 322 15.00 -14.19 -0.96
CA GLN A 322 14.37 -14.98 0.10
C GLN A 322 13.11 -15.67 -0.44
N ASP A 323 13.34 -16.61 -1.35
CA ASP A 323 12.27 -17.24 -2.14
C ASP A 323 11.35 -18.13 -1.30
N ARG A 324 11.88 -18.79 -0.26
CA ARG A 324 11.06 -19.61 0.66
C ARG A 324 10.17 -18.72 1.51
N GLU A 325 10.70 -17.61 2.01
CA GLU A 325 9.88 -16.66 2.77
C GLU A 325 8.77 -16.04 1.89
N ALA A 326 9.09 -15.65 0.65
CA ALA A 326 8.07 -15.20 -0.31
C ALA A 326 7.00 -16.28 -0.54
N ARG A 327 7.38 -17.55 -0.64
CA ARG A 327 6.44 -18.67 -0.81
C ARG A 327 5.56 -18.85 0.41
N ASN A 328 6.12 -18.79 1.62
CA ASN A 328 5.36 -18.86 2.87
C ASN A 328 4.25 -17.80 2.94
N VAL A 329 4.56 -16.55 2.54
CA VAL A 329 3.57 -15.47 2.47
C VAL A 329 2.49 -15.77 1.41
N ILE A 330 2.85 -16.29 0.24
CA ILE A 330 1.88 -16.68 -0.80
C ILE A 330 0.94 -17.79 -0.28
N ASP A 331 1.47 -18.79 0.43
CA ASP A 331 0.66 -19.86 1.01
C ASP A 331 -0.32 -19.30 2.06
N GLN A 332 0.07 -18.27 2.82
CA GLN A 332 -0.80 -17.54 3.73
C GLN A 332 -1.90 -16.76 2.98
N ILE A 333 -1.55 -16.02 1.92
CA ILE A 333 -2.50 -15.30 1.05
C ILE A 333 -3.65 -16.20 0.58
N GLU A 334 -3.37 -17.46 0.25
CA GLU A 334 -4.39 -18.42 -0.20
C GLU A 334 -5.42 -18.76 0.88
N THR A 335 -5.07 -18.63 2.15
CA THR A 335 -5.98 -18.90 3.29
C THR A 335 -6.88 -17.73 3.65
N ILE A 336 -6.56 -16.50 3.21
CA ILE A 336 -7.29 -15.28 3.53
C ILE A 336 -8.31 -14.97 2.42
N THR A 337 -9.57 -14.80 2.77
CA THR A 337 -10.63 -14.43 1.84
C THR A 337 -10.94 -12.95 1.99
N PRO A 338 -10.60 -12.11 0.99
CA PRO A 338 -10.99 -10.70 0.99
C PRO A 338 -12.49 -10.54 0.77
N GLY A 339 -13.06 -9.42 1.21
CA GLY A 339 -14.40 -9.03 0.80
C GLY A 339 -14.49 -8.88 -0.74
N PRO A 340 -15.69 -9.04 -1.33
CA PRO A 340 -15.89 -9.03 -2.79
C PRO A 340 -15.49 -7.70 -3.44
N ASP A 341 -15.54 -6.61 -2.70
CA ASP A 341 -15.21 -5.26 -3.16
C ASP A 341 -13.80 -4.81 -2.74
N SER A 342 -13.01 -5.71 -2.14
CA SER A 342 -11.63 -5.42 -1.75
C SER A 342 -10.69 -5.45 -2.96
N PHE A 343 -10.46 -4.28 -3.55
CA PHE A 343 -9.53 -4.13 -4.67
C PHE A 343 -8.09 -4.54 -4.29
N GLY A 344 -7.58 -4.05 -3.16
CA GLY A 344 -6.23 -4.39 -2.68
C GLY A 344 -6.05 -5.88 -2.43
N GLY A 345 -7.05 -6.53 -1.81
CA GLY A 345 -7.03 -7.97 -1.57
C GLY A 345 -7.06 -8.79 -2.86
N ALA A 346 -7.92 -8.42 -3.83
CA ALA A 346 -7.97 -9.07 -5.13
C ALA A 346 -6.64 -8.89 -5.89
N PHE A 347 -6.06 -7.67 -5.83
CA PHE A 347 -4.78 -7.35 -6.47
C PHE A 347 -3.65 -8.23 -5.92
N SER A 348 -3.52 -8.33 -4.62
CA SER A 348 -2.47 -9.12 -3.93
C SER A 348 -2.56 -10.60 -4.29
N ARG A 349 -3.76 -11.16 -4.32
CA ARG A 349 -3.99 -12.57 -4.70
C ARG A 349 -3.64 -12.88 -6.15
N ALA A 350 -3.65 -11.90 -7.05
CA ALA A 350 -3.20 -12.06 -8.43
C ALA A 350 -1.70 -11.72 -8.57
N ALA A 351 -1.23 -10.65 -7.93
CA ALA A 351 0.11 -10.13 -8.10
C ALA A 351 1.19 -10.98 -7.41
N ALA A 352 0.97 -11.43 -6.17
CA ALA A 352 1.97 -12.15 -5.40
C ALA A 352 2.44 -13.46 -6.10
N PRO A 353 1.57 -14.38 -6.55
CA PRO A 353 1.99 -15.56 -7.28
C PRO A 353 2.62 -15.21 -8.65
N ALA A 354 2.14 -14.18 -9.35
CA ALA A 354 2.71 -13.74 -10.61
C ALA A 354 4.14 -13.19 -10.43
N ARG A 355 4.38 -12.37 -9.39
CA ARG A 355 5.72 -11.89 -9.03
C ARG A 355 6.68 -13.04 -8.73
N TYR A 356 6.21 -14.01 -7.95
CA TYR A 356 7.02 -15.13 -7.52
C TYR A 356 7.63 -15.90 -8.68
N VAL A 357 6.82 -16.25 -9.67
CA VAL A 357 7.30 -17.00 -10.84
C VAL A 357 8.12 -16.13 -11.78
N MET A 358 7.71 -14.89 -12.03
CA MET A 358 8.39 -13.99 -12.97
C MET A 358 9.77 -13.53 -12.45
N GLU A 359 9.87 -13.10 -11.20
CA GLU A 359 11.14 -12.65 -10.60
C GLU A 359 12.18 -13.78 -10.50
N ARG A 360 11.72 -15.01 -10.36
CA ARG A 360 12.59 -16.20 -10.34
C ARG A 360 12.94 -16.73 -11.73
N GLY A 361 12.29 -16.21 -12.78
CA GLY A 361 12.45 -16.71 -14.15
C GLY A 361 11.82 -18.09 -14.38
N ASP A 362 10.88 -18.48 -13.55
CA ASP A 362 10.10 -19.72 -13.72
C ASP A 362 9.00 -19.51 -14.78
N TRP A 363 9.43 -19.47 -16.04
CA TRP A 363 8.54 -19.18 -17.18
C TRP A 363 7.50 -20.28 -17.40
N LYS A 364 7.83 -21.53 -17.07
CA LYS A 364 6.86 -22.64 -17.16
C LYS A 364 5.78 -22.51 -16.10
N GLY A 365 6.16 -22.20 -14.86
CA GLY A 365 5.22 -21.89 -13.79
C GLY A 365 4.36 -20.68 -14.11
N ALA A 366 4.95 -19.62 -14.66
CA ALA A 366 4.21 -18.42 -15.08
C ALA A 366 3.14 -18.75 -16.12
N ALA A 367 3.43 -19.59 -17.13
CA ALA A 367 2.48 -20.01 -18.15
C ALA A 367 1.31 -20.84 -17.61
N GLN A 368 1.41 -21.36 -16.41
CA GLN A 368 0.42 -22.26 -15.80
C GLN A 368 -0.36 -21.62 -14.64
N LEU A 369 -0.18 -20.31 -14.39
CA LEU A 369 -0.91 -19.61 -13.34
C LEU A 369 -2.42 -19.71 -13.55
N ASP A 370 -3.15 -19.96 -12.48
CA ASP A 370 -4.61 -19.99 -12.48
C ASP A 370 -5.19 -18.58 -12.51
N ILE A 371 -6.16 -18.37 -13.42
CA ILE A 371 -6.91 -17.13 -13.49
C ILE A 371 -8.04 -17.19 -12.48
N LYS A 372 -7.96 -16.35 -11.45
CA LYS A 372 -8.99 -16.22 -10.41
C LYS A 372 -10.00 -15.15 -10.83
N PRO A 373 -11.26 -15.50 -11.20
CA PRO A 373 -12.28 -14.51 -11.54
C PRO A 373 -12.53 -13.54 -10.37
N ASN A 374 -12.65 -12.25 -10.69
CA ASN A 374 -13.00 -11.20 -9.74
C ASN A 374 -13.67 -10.02 -10.48
N ASN A 375 -14.16 -9.05 -9.71
CA ASN A 375 -14.88 -7.89 -10.24
C ASN A 375 -13.98 -6.81 -10.87
N PHE A 376 -12.66 -7.02 -10.92
CA PHE A 376 -11.69 -6.03 -11.37
C PHE A 376 -10.92 -6.51 -12.61
N PRO A 377 -11.34 -6.13 -13.84
CA PRO A 377 -10.69 -6.59 -15.07
C PRO A 377 -9.17 -6.35 -15.08
N GLN A 378 -8.69 -5.20 -14.56
CA GLN A 378 -7.27 -4.89 -14.45
C GLN A 378 -6.50 -5.83 -13.51
N VAL A 379 -7.16 -6.47 -12.56
CA VAL A 379 -6.54 -7.49 -11.70
C VAL A 379 -6.39 -8.81 -12.46
N MET A 380 -7.38 -9.20 -13.24
CA MET A 380 -7.25 -10.40 -14.10
C MET A 380 -6.14 -10.22 -15.15
N ALA A 381 -5.92 -9.00 -15.64
CA ALA A 381 -4.83 -8.69 -16.57
C ALA A 381 -3.44 -9.05 -16.01
N ILE A 382 -3.23 -8.97 -14.69
CA ILE A 382 -1.98 -9.36 -14.02
C ILE A 382 -1.61 -10.82 -14.36
N THR A 383 -2.56 -11.73 -14.19
CA THR A 383 -2.35 -13.16 -14.43
C THR A 383 -2.20 -13.45 -15.94
N TYR A 384 -3.01 -12.83 -16.80
CA TYR A 384 -2.86 -12.96 -18.25
C TYR A 384 -1.50 -12.48 -18.73
N PHE A 385 -0.99 -11.37 -18.19
CA PHE A 385 0.33 -10.87 -18.51
C PHE A 385 1.45 -11.85 -18.11
N ALA A 386 1.45 -12.33 -16.88
CA ALA A 386 2.43 -13.30 -16.42
C ALA A 386 2.41 -14.59 -17.26
N ARG A 387 1.23 -15.09 -17.60
CA ARG A 387 1.04 -16.26 -18.46
C ARG A 387 1.56 -16.03 -19.88
N ALA A 388 1.23 -14.86 -20.48
CA ALA A 388 1.71 -14.51 -21.81
C ALA A 388 3.23 -14.49 -21.90
N ILE A 389 3.90 -13.82 -20.95
CA ILE A 389 5.38 -13.79 -20.89
C ILE A 389 5.95 -15.19 -20.63
N GLY A 390 5.36 -15.94 -19.69
CA GLY A 390 5.76 -17.31 -19.38
C GLY A 390 5.66 -18.24 -20.59
N ALA A 391 4.55 -18.22 -21.31
CA ALA A 391 4.34 -19.03 -22.50
C ALA A 391 5.32 -18.66 -23.64
N ALA A 392 5.54 -17.36 -23.89
CA ALA A 392 6.50 -16.90 -24.90
C ALA A 392 7.93 -17.37 -24.59
N ARG A 393 8.35 -17.24 -23.34
CA ARG A 393 9.71 -17.60 -22.90
C ARG A 393 9.90 -19.12 -22.71
N SER A 394 8.84 -19.89 -22.59
CA SER A 394 8.89 -21.36 -22.55
C SER A 394 8.60 -22.04 -23.91
N GLY A 395 8.51 -21.25 -24.98
CA GLY A 395 8.42 -21.77 -26.36
C GLY A 395 6.99 -22.17 -26.79
N ASN A 396 5.95 -21.55 -26.22
CA ASN A 396 4.55 -21.77 -26.61
C ASN A 396 3.89 -20.46 -27.14
N PRO A 397 4.19 -20.05 -28.37
CA PRO A 397 3.67 -18.80 -28.94
C PRO A 397 2.14 -18.76 -29.12
N SER A 398 1.51 -19.92 -29.30
CA SER A 398 0.04 -19.99 -29.45
C SER A 398 -0.68 -19.63 -28.14
N ALA A 399 -0.21 -20.17 -27.00
CA ALA A 399 -0.75 -19.81 -25.68
C ALA A 399 -0.50 -18.32 -25.37
N THR A 400 0.67 -17.79 -25.75
CA THR A 400 1.00 -16.37 -25.61
C THR A 400 -0.03 -15.48 -26.32
N ARG A 401 -0.41 -15.83 -27.55
CA ARG A 401 -1.38 -15.06 -28.35
C ARG A 401 -2.74 -14.98 -27.65
N LEU A 402 -3.23 -16.10 -27.13
CA LEU A 402 -4.53 -16.14 -26.43
C LEU A 402 -4.56 -15.19 -25.22
N ASP A 403 -3.52 -15.22 -24.40
CA ASP A 403 -3.45 -14.37 -23.21
C ASP A 403 -3.22 -12.88 -23.57
N ALA A 404 -2.43 -12.58 -24.63
CA ALA A 404 -2.24 -11.22 -25.14
C ALA A 404 -3.52 -10.61 -25.73
N ASP A 405 -4.34 -11.43 -26.41
CA ASP A 405 -5.64 -10.99 -26.91
C ASP A 405 -6.60 -10.64 -25.75
N LYS A 406 -6.54 -11.39 -24.64
CA LYS A 406 -7.28 -11.05 -23.41
C LYS A 406 -6.81 -9.74 -22.77
N LEU A 407 -5.52 -9.45 -22.76
CA LEU A 407 -5.02 -8.14 -22.31
C LEU A 407 -5.59 -7.00 -23.17
N THR A 408 -5.64 -7.18 -24.48
CA THR A 408 -6.23 -6.20 -25.40
C THR A 408 -7.72 -5.99 -25.15
N GLU A 409 -8.49 -7.08 -24.95
CA GLU A 409 -9.91 -7.03 -24.60
C GLU A 409 -10.15 -6.27 -23.28
N ILE A 410 -9.38 -6.58 -22.23
CA ILE A 410 -9.49 -5.91 -20.92
C ILE A 410 -9.13 -4.43 -21.03
N ARG A 411 -8.07 -4.08 -21.77
CA ARG A 411 -7.71 -2.69 -22.04
C ARG A 411 -8.87 -1.91 -22.64
N ASP A 412 -9.52 -2.48 -23.67
CA ASP A 412 -10.60 -1.81 -24.38
C ASP A 412 -11.87 -1.70 -23.52
N GLN A 413 -12.15 -2.71 -22.69
CA GLN A 413 -13.20 -2.66 -21.67
C GLN A 413 -12.97 -1.53 -20.68
N LEU A 414 -11.74 -1.36 -20.18
CA LEU A 414 -11.38 -0.30 -19.24
C LEU A 414 -11.49 1.09 -19.90
N ARG A 415 -11.09 1.25 -21.18
CA ARG A 415 -11.27 2.49 -21.93
C ARG A 415 -12.75 2.84 -22.09
N ALA A 416 -13.58 1.87 -22.43
CA ALA A 416 -15.04 2.06 -22.55
C ALA A 416 -15.66 2.49 -21.21
N ALA A 417 -15.15 1.96 -20.10
CA ALA A 417 -15.53 2.34 -18.74
C ALA A 417 -14.89 3.67 -18.27
N ARG A 418 -14.13 4.39 -19.12
CA ARG A 418 -13.39 5.62 -18.78
C ARG A 418 -12.40 5.45 -17.62
N ASN A 419 -11.86 4.26 -17.48
CA ASN A 419 -10.78 3.95 -16.52
C ASN A 419 -9.42 4.03 -17.24
N ASP A 420 -9.05 5.23 -17.65
CA ASP A 420 -7.92 5.49 -18.55
C ASP A 420 -6.58 5.11 -17.94
N TYR A 421 -6.42 5.29 -16.62
CA TYR A 421 -5.20 4.91 -15.91
C TYR A 421 -4.94 3.40 -16.03
N TRP A 422 -5.91 2.57 -15.62
CA TRP A 422 -5.74 1.11 -15.68
C TRP A 422 -5.73 0.59 -17.11
N ALA A 423 -6.47 1.23 -18.03
CA ALA A 423 -6.36 0.92 -19.45
C ALA A 423 -4.95 1.15 -19.98
N GLY A 424 -4.27 2.22 -19.55
CA GLY A 424 -2.87 2.50 -19.87
C GLY A 424 -1.90 1.46 -19.31
N GLN A 425 -2.09 1.03 -18.05
CA GLN A 425 -1.28 -0.02 -17.43
C GLN A 425 -1.41 -1.37 -18.17
N VAL A 426 -2.63 -1.75 -18.50
CA VAL A 426 -2.90 -3.00 -19.27
C VAL A 426 -2.39 -2.88 -20.71
N ASP A 427 -2.40 -1.67 -21.31
CA ASP A 427 -1.84 -1.44 -22.64
C ASP A 427 -0.33 -1.69 -22.67
N VAL A 428 0.43 -1.25 -21.64
CA VAL A 428 1.86 -1.56 -21.49
C VAL A 428 2.07 -3.08 -21.40
N GLN A 429 1.24 -3.78 -20.62
CA GLN A 429 1.32 -5.24 -20.51
C GLN A 429 1.04 -5.93 -21.87
N ALA A 430 0.03 -5.47 -22.61
CA ALA A 430 -0.31 -6.00 -23.93
C ALA A 430 0.80 -5.75 -24.96
N GLN A 431 1.39 -4.55 -24.97
CA GLN A 431 2.54 -4.21 -25.84
C GLN A 431 3.75 -5.09 -25.50
N THR A 432 4.05 -5.28 -24.23
CA THR A 432 5.14 -6.16 -23.76
C THR A 432 4.91 -7.61 -24.19
N ALA A 433 3.70 -8.14 -24.01
CA ALA A 433 3.36 -9.51 -24.45
C ALA A 433 3.48 -9.66 -25.97
N ASN A 434 3.02 -8.68 -26.76
CA ASN A 434 3.16 -8.68 -28.20
C ASN A 434 4.62 -8.63 -28.66
N ALA A 435 5.50 -7.88 -27.99
CA ALA A 435 6.93 -7.90 -28.27
C ALA A 435 7.54 -9.30 -28.09
N TRP A 436 7.16 -10.01 -27.00
CA TRP A 436 7.61 -11.39 -26.78
C TRP A 436 7.02 -12.41 -27.76
N ILE A 437 5.82 -12.18 -28.31
CA ILE A 437 5.25 -12.98 -29.43
C ILE A 437 6.13 -12.83 -30.67
N LEU A 438 6.48 -11.60 -31.03
CA LEU A 438 7.39 -11.33 -32.15
C LEU A 438 8.75 -12.02 -31.95
N TYR A 439 9.29 -11.94 -30.74
CA TYR A 439 10.55 -12.57 -30.38
C TYR A 439 10.49 -14.10 -30.52
N ALA A 440 9.46 -14.73 -30.00
CA ALA A 440 9.22 -16.18 -30.11
C ALA A 440 9.01 -16.61 -31.58
N GLY A 441 8.51 -15.71 -32.44
CA GLY A 441 8.39 -15.88 -33.89
C GLY A 441 9.65 -15.58 -34.68
N ALA A 442 10.80 -15.40 -34.02
CA ALA A 442 12.10 -15.04 -34.61
C ALA A 442 12.12 -13.70 -35.38
N LYS A 443 11.14 -12.82 -35.14
CA LYS A 443 11.08 -11.45 -35.69
C LYS A 443 11.79 -10.49 -34.76
N TYR A 444 13.11 -10.67 -34.64
CA TYR A 444 13.89 -10.06 -33.58
C TYR A 444 13.95 -8.53 -33.63
N ASP A 445 14.11 -7.93 -34.82
CA ASP A 445 14.21 -6.46 -34.95
C ASP A 445 12.84 -5.81 -34.62
N GLU A 446 11.73 -6.40 -35.10
CA GLU A 446 10.38 -5.97 -34.76
C GLU A 446 10.13 -6.11 -33.23
N ALA A 447 10.59 -7.22 -32.63
CA ALA A 447 10.45 -7.49 -31.22
C ALA A 447 11.20 -6.47 -30.35
N LEU A 448 12.45 -6.15 -30.69
CA LEU A 448 13.25 -5.16 -29.98
C LEU A 448 12.64 -3.77 -30.08
N ALA A 449 12.17 -3.37 -31.28
CA ALA A 449 11.49 -2.08 -31.45
C ALA A 449 10.19 -2.01 -30.62
N ALA A 450 9.36 -3.06 -30.63
CA ALA A 450 8.13 -3.14 -29.87
C ALA A 450 8.40 -3.14 -28.34
N MET A 451 9.42 -3.86 -27.89
CA MET A 451 9.78 -3.92 -26.48
C MET A 451 10.33 -2.59 -25.95
N SER A 452 11.16 -1.89 -26.78
CA SER A 452 11.59 -0.53 -26.46
C SER A 452 10.43 0.44 -26.30
N ALA A 453 9.46 0.39 -27.22
CA ALA A 453 8.27 1.23 -27.17
C ALA A 453 7.41 0.95 -25.92
N ALA A 454 7.24 -0.33 -25.54
CA ALA A 454 6.54 -0.72 -24.32
C ALA A 454 7.27 -0.19 -23.06
N ALA A 455 8.61 -0.30 -23.01
CA ALA A 455 9.42 0.23 -21.92
C ALA A 455 9.31 1.75 -21.81
N ASP A 456 9.35 2.46 -22.94
CA ASP A 456 9.15 3.92 -22.97
C ASP A 456 7.72 4.33 -22.56
N ALA A 457 6.71 3.51 -22.86
CA ALA A 457 5.34 3.74 -22.41
C ALA A 457 5.21 3.59 -20.90
N GLU A 458 5.84 2.55 -20.30
CA GLU A 458 5.87 2.35 -18.85
C GLU A 458 6.61 3.49 -18.13
N ASP A 459 7.72 3.98 -18.71
CA ASP A 459 8.51 5.06 -18.11
C ASP A 459 7.77 6.40 -18.09
N ARG A 460 6.79 6.59 -19.00
CA ARG A 460 5.94 7.80 -19.03
C ARG A 460 4.82 7.80 -17.99
N THR A 461 4.57 6.71 -17.28
CA THR A 461 3.53 6.64 -16.25
C THR A 461 4.12 6.37 -14.86
N GLU A 462 3.26 6.35 -13.84
CA GLU A 462 3.61 5.99 -12.47
C GLU A 462 2.80 4.78 -12.02
N LYS A 463 3.34 3.98 -11.09
CA LYS A 463 2.59 2.89 -10.47
C LYS A 463 1.43 3.43 -9.61
N ALA A 464 0.34 2.68 -9.51
CA ALA A 464 -0.68 2.95 -8.50
C ALA A 464 -0.14 2.65 -7.08
N PRO A 465 -0.63 3.33 -6.03
CA PRO A 465 -0.24 3.03 -4.65
C PRO A 465 -0.54 1.59 -4.20
N VAL A 466 -1.52 0.92 -4.80
CA VAL A 466 -1.88 -0.47 -4.48
C VAL A 466 -0.76 -1.48 -4.74
N THR A 467 0.25 -1.14 -5.54
CA THR A 467 1.34 -2.07 -5.89
C THR A 467 2.70 -1.56 -5.41
N PRO A 468 3.61 -2.43 -4.94
CA PRO A 468 4.99 -2.05 -4.64
C PRO A 468 5.77 -1.61 -5.89
N GLY A 469 5.43 -2.18 -7.06
CA GLY A 469 6.07 -1.93 -8.34
C GLY A 469 5.44 -2.74 -9.47
N PRO A 470 5.92 -2.59 -10.72
CA PRO A 470 5.55 -3.48 -11.81
C PRO A 470 5.80 -4.95 -11.42
N LEU A 471 5.07 -5.88 -12.04
CA LEU A 471 5.37 -7.32 -11.86
C LEU A 471 6.81 -7.62 -12.24
N MET A 472 7.22 -7.12 -13.39
CA MET A 472 8.59 -7.05 -13.86
C MET A 472 8.68 -5.81 -14.75
N PRO A 473 9.59 -4.86 -14.50
CA PRO A 473 9.68 -3.64 -15.29
C PRO A 473 9.89 -3.93 -16.78
N ALA A 474 9.14 -3.26 -17.65
CA ALA A 474 9.27 -3.44 -19.10
C ALA A 474 10.70 -3.12 -19.59
N ARG A 475 11.35 -2.12 -18.98
CA ARG A 475 12.76 -1.78 -19.27
C ARG A 475 13.73 -2.91 -18.89
N GLU A 476 13.45 -3.64 -17.80
CA GLU A 476 14.24 -4.81 -17.38
C GLU A 476 14.05 -5.98 -18.34
N LEU A 477 12.81 -6.25 -18.77
CA LEU A 477 12.50 -7.25 -19.80
C LEU A 477 13.15 -6.91 -21.14
N TYR A 478 13.19 -5.62 -21.51
CA TYR A 478 13.93 -5.15 -22.69
C TYR A 478 15.43 -5.42 -22.58
N GLY A 479 16.02 -5.13 -21.41
CA GLY A 479 17.42 -5.42 -21.14
C GLY A 479 17.76 -6.91 -21.32
N PHE A 480 16.91 -7.82 -20.84
CA PHE A 480 17.10 -9.25 -21.06
C PHE A 480 16.94 -9.65 -22.54
N MET A 481 15.98 -9.08 -23.27
CA MET A 481 15.81 -9.35 -24.69
C MET A 481 17.04 -8.89 -25.50
N LEU A 482 17.63 -7.76 -25.15
CA LEU A 482 18.88 -7.25 -25.74
C LEU A 482 20.06 -8.18 -25.44
N LEU A 483 20.20 -8.67 -24.20
CA LEU A 483 21.24 -9.65 -23.84
C LEU A 483 21.12 -10.94 -24.63
N ASP A 484 19.93 -11.47 -24.80
CA ASP A 484 19.66 -12.68 -25.59
C ASP A 484 20.05 -12.49 -27.07
N ARG A 485 20.13 -11.24 -27.55
CA ARG A 485 20.59 -10.87 -28.92
C ARG A 485 22.05 -10.46 -28.99
N GLY A 486 22.80 -10.53 -27.90
CA GLY A 486 24.20 -10.13 -27.85
C GLY A 486 24.45 -8.61 -27.88
N MET A 487 23.40 -7.79 -27.71
CA MET A 487 23.43 -6.33 -27.67
C MET A 487 23.79 -5.83 -26.28
N ALA A 488 24.97 -6.19 -25.80
CA ALA A 488 25.38 -6.04 -24.41
C ALA A 488 25.48 -4.57 -23.96
N LYS A 489 25.85 -3.64 -24.83
CA LYS A 489 25.98 -2.22 -24.52
C LYS A 489 24.60 -1.60 -24.24
N GLU A 490 23.66 -1.86 -25.13
CA GLU A 490 22.27 -1.38 -25.00
C GLU A 490 21.57 -2.04 -23.81
N ALA A 491 21.84 -3.33 -23.57
CA ALA A 491 21.33 -4.06 -22.40
C ALA A 491 21.83 -3.43 -21.08
N LEU A 492 23.13 -3.11 -20.99
CA LEU A 492 23.69 -2.44 -19.82
C LEU A 492 22.98 -1.11 -19.55
N ALA A 493 22.77 -0.30 -20.60
CA ALA A 493 22.06 0.98 -20.48
C ALA A 493 20.62 0.79 -19.98
N ALA A 494 19.90 -0.24 -20.45
CA ALA A 494 18.53 -0.56 -20.00
C ALA A 494 18.49 -0.97 -18.51
N PHE A 495 19.45 -1.80 -18.06
CA PHE A 495 19.52 -2.20 -16.65
C PHE A 495 19.95 -1.06 -15.72
N GLU A 496 20.87 -0.17 -16.17
CA GLU A 496 21.23 1.02 -15.38
C GLU A 496 20.04 1.98 -15.23
N ALA A 497 19.25 2.18 -16.29
CA ALA A 497 18.00 2.95 -16.21
C ALA A 497 16.99 2.31 -15.24
N THR A 498 16.84 0.98 -15.24
CA THR A 498 16.00 0.26 -14.27
C THR A 498 16.50 0.47 -12.84
N LYS A 499 17.81 0.31 -12.60
CA LYS A 499 18.41 0.50 -11.26
C LYS A 499 18.27 1.93 -10.73
N ALA A 500 18.24 2.92 -11.61
CA ALA A 500 18.02 4.32 -11.24
C ALA A 500 16.56 4.57 -10.80
N LYS A 501 15.58 3.94 -11.48
CA LYS A 501 14.15 4.07 -11.19
C LYS A 501 13.70 3.18 -10.02
N GLU A 502 14.23 1.95 -9.97
CA GLU A 502 13.89 0.88 -9.02
C GLU A 502 15.18 0.43 -8.30
N PRO A 503 15.68 1.18 -7.32
CA PRO A 503 16.93 0.87 -6.64
C PRO A 503 16.92 -0.50 -5.94
N ASN A 504 18.09 -1.15 -5.94
CA ASN A 504 18.30 -2.43 -5.24
C ASN A 504 17.39 -3.60 -5.74
N ARG A 505 16.95 -3.55 -7.01
CA ARG A 505 16.30 -4.72 -7.62
C ARG A 505 17.30 -5.84 -7.91
N PHE A 506 16.93 -7.06 -7.54
CA PHE A 506 17.74 -8.26 -7.75
C PHE A 506 18.10 -8.44 -9.24
N ASN A 507 17.10 -8.47 -10.12
CA ASN A 507 17.28 -8.70 -11.55
C ASN A 507 17.96 -7.53 -12.25
N GLY A 508 17.86 -6.30 -11.75
CA GLY A 508 18.61 -5.15 -12.23
C GLY A 508 20.12 -5.35 -12.10
N TYR A 509 20.59 -5.85 -10.95
CA TYR A 509 22.01 -6.18 -10.76
C TYR A 509 22.45 -7.40 -11.56
N VAL A 510 21.61 -8.45 -11.63
CA VAL A 510 21.90 -9.64 -12.46
C VAL A 510 22.09 -9.24 -13.92
N GLY A 511 21.19 -8.45 -14.47
CA GLY A 511 21.23 -8.01 -15.86
C GLY A 511 22.44 -7.12 -16.17
N ALA A 512 22.69 -6.12 -15.30
CA ALA A 512 23.84 -5.22 -15.46
C ALA A 512 25.18 -5.99 -15.36
N ALA A 513 25.31 -6.95 -14.44
CA ALA A 513 26.51 -7.79 -14.31
C ALA A 513 26.75 -8.64 -15.55
N LYS A 514 25.70 -9.31 -16.08
CA LYS A 514 25.80 -10.11 -17.30
C LYS A 514 26.14 -9.27 -18.53
N ALA A 515 25.56 -8.07 -18.64
CA ALA A 515 25.84 -7.17 -19.74
C ALA A 515 27.31 -6.66 -19.70
N ALA A 516 27.79 -6.25 -18.53
CA ALA A 516 29.19 -5.85 -18.34
C ALA A 516 30.15 -7.01 -18.63
N GLN A 517 29.84 -8.22 -18.19
CA GLN A 517 30.63 -9.43 -18.47
C GLN A 517 30.70 -9.71 -19.99
N ALA A 518 29.59 -9.58 -20.71
CA ALA A 518 29.56 -9.76 -22.17
C ALA A 518 30.34 -8.69 -22.93
N LEU A 519 30.52 -7.52 -22.34
CA LEU A 519 31.39 -6.43 -22.87
C LEU A 519 32.87 -6.62 -22.52
N GLY A 520 33.24 -7.61 -21.70
CA GLY A 520 34.60 -7.79 -21.20
C GLY A 520 34.97 -6.81 -20.08
N ASP A 521 34.01 -6.00 -19.57
CA ASP A 521 34.24 -5.12 -18.43
C ASP A 521 34.11 -5.90 -17.11
N THR A 522 35.23 -6.59 -16.79
CA THR A 522 35.31 -7.45 -15.57
C THR A 522 35.09 -6.64 -14.30
N ALA A 523 35.56 -5.37 -14.26
CA ALA A 523 35.43 -4.52 -13.07
C ALA A 523 33.95 -4.16 -12.80
N ALA A 524 33.22 -3.70 -13.83
CA ALA A 524 31.80 -3.39 -13.71
C ALA A 524 30.96 -4.65 -13.43
N ALA A 525 31.28 -5.78 -14.07
CA ALA A 525 30.62 -7.07 -13.80
C ALA A 525 30.79 -7.48 -12.35
N LYS A 526 32.02 -7.43 -11.82
CA LYS A 526 32.34 -7.76 -10.42
C LYS A 526 31.60 -6.86 -9.46
N ALA A 527 31.63 -5.54 -9.67
CA ALA A 527 30.93 -4.59 -8.81
C ALA A 527 29.42 -4.85 -8.73
N ASN A 528 28.76 -5.17 -9.85
CA ASN A 528 27.33 -5.51 -9.85
C ASN A 528 27.05 -6.86 -9.17
N TYR A 529 27.90 -7.88 -9.37
CA TYR A 529 27.75 -9.15 -8.67
C TYR A 529 27.99 -9.03 -7.15
N GLU A 530 28.97 -8.23 -6.70
CA GLU A 530 29.20 -7.97 -5.27
C GLU A 530 28.01 -7.24 -4.63
N LYS A 531 27.40 -6.29 -5.33
CA LYS A 531 26.17 -5.63 -4.88
C LYS A 531 25.01 -6.62 -4.78
N LEU A 532 24.83 -7.49 -5.78
CA LEU A 532 23.83 -8.56 -5.75
C LEU A 532 24.04 -9.48 -4.57
N LEU A 533 25.26 -9.96 -4.33
CA LEU A 533 25.58 -10.86 -3.22
C LEU A 533 25.40 -10.18 -1.85
N THR A 534 25.71 -8.90 -1.75
CA THR A 534 25.43 -8.11 -0.53
C THR A 534 23.94 -8.01 -0.28
N LEU A 535 23.15 -7.68 -1.31
CA LEU A 535 21.70 -7.61 -1.24
C LEU A 535 21.10 -8.95 -0.81
N ALA A 536 21.55 -10.04 -1.41
CA ALA A 536 21.10 -11.41 -1.16
C ALA A 536 21.89 -12.11 -0.04
N SER A 537 22.52 -11.40 0.89
CA SER A 537 23.35 -12.00 1.97
C SER A 537 22.57 -12.93 2.88
N GLY A 538 21.26 -12.73 3.05
CA GLY A 538 20.34 -13.60 3.79
C GLY A 538 19.49 -14.51 2.89
N SER A 539 19.91 -14.73 1.63
CA SER A 539 19.14 -15.51 0.66
C SER A 539 18.98 -16.96 1.09
N ASP A 540 17.77 -17.47 0.92
CA ASP A 540 17.40 -18.88 1.04
C ASP A 540 17.14 -19.53 -0.34
N SER A 541 17.46 -18.81 -1.41
CA SER A 541 17.14 -19.14 -2.80
C SER A 541 18.14 -20.09 -3.43
N ASP A 542 17.64 -20.95 -4.30
CA ASP A 542 18.38 -21.84 -5.19
C ASP A 542 18.62 -21.25 -6.60
N ARG A 543 18.37 -19.96 -6.80
CA ARG A 543 18.55 -19.31 -8.11
C ARG A 543 19.98 -19.51 -8.64
N PRO A 544 20.15 -20.09 -9.84
CA PRO A 544 21.47 -20.35 -10.41
C PRO A 544 22.34 -19.10 -10.55
N THR A 545 21.72 -17.94 -10.68
CA THR A 545 22.40 -16.64 -10.78
C THR A 545 23.23 -16.30 -9.56
N LEU A 546 22.83 -16.72 -8.35
CA LEU A 546 23.61 -16.49 -7.13
C LEU A 546 24.88 -17.36 -7.09
N ALA A 547 24.80 -18.61 -7.55
CA ALA A 547 25.97 -19.47 -7.67
C ALA A 547 26.97 -18.91 -8.72
N ALA A 548 26.46 -18.50 -9.88
CA ALA A 548 27.26 -17.88 -10.93
C ALA A 548 27.95 -16.58 -10.46
N ALA A 549 27.23 -15.72 -9.71
CA ALA A 549 27.79 -14.51 -9.12
C ALA A 549 28.94 -14.80 -8.15
N ARG A 550 28.78 -15.78 -7.25
CA ARG A 550 29.83 -16.19 -6.30
C ARG A 550 31.07 -16.70 -7.03
N THR A 551 30.87 -17.55 -8.04
CA THR A 551 31.98 -18.08 -8.85
C THR A 551 32.72 -16.94 -9.57
N PHE A 552 32.00 -16.03 -10.19
CA PHE A 552 32.61 -14.92 -10.92
C PHE A 552 33.45 -14.01 -10.00
N VAL A 553 32.87 -13.60 -8.85
CA VAL A 553 33.58 -12.74 -7.87
C VAL A 553 34.81 -13.43 -7.29
N ALA A 554 34.74 -14.73 -7.03
CA ALA A 554 35.88 -15.50 -6.51
C ALA A 554 37.02 -15.68 -7.54
N SER A 555 36.70 -15.64 -8.85
CA SER A 555 37.68 -15.86 -9.93
C SER A 555 38.31 -14.57 -10.47
N ASN A 556 37.76 -13.41 -10.11
CA ASN A 556 38.18 -12.09 -10.59
C ASN A 556 38.36 -11.09 -9.43
#